data_1f2bd9ba2aa007035534e180e1fb0018
#
_entry.id   1f2bd9ba2aa007035534e180e1fb0018
#
_cell.length_a   1.000
_cell.length_b   1.000
_cell.length_c   1.000
_cell.angle_alpha   90.00
_cell.angle_beta   90.00
_cell.angle_gamma   90.00
#
_symmetry.space_group_name_H-M   'P 1'
#
loop_
_entity.id
_entity.type
_entity.pdbx_description
1 polymer ?
#
loop_
_entity_poly.entity_id
_entity_poly.type
_entity_poly.pdbx_seq_one_letter_code
_entity_poly.pdbx_strand_id
1 'polypeptide(L)'
;MNFHVLTLFPEMIEQGMNTSIIGRAIAGGYLTVQAVNIRDFAFNKHQKVDDYPYGGGAGMLMQAEPVYLAYESVEKKIGKKPRVIYLTPQGRVFHQEMAREFAREEDLVFLCGHYEGIDERVLEEIVTDYVSIGDYVLTGGELPAMVMMDSISRMVPGVLSNQESGETESFSGGLLEYPQYSRPEEWHGRKVPQVLLSGHHANIDAWRREQSLMRTAKYRPDLLKTADITNKEWNLIRQWRKEWKAETNKE
;
A
#
# COMPACT_ATOMS: atom_id res chain seq x y z
N MET A 1 -10.17 -2.18 -13.07
CA MET A 1 -8.72 -2.33 -12.86
C MET A 1 -8.38 -3.81 -12.66
N ASN A 2 -7.31 -4.30 -13.28
CA ASN A 2 -6.95 -5.72 -13.25
C ASN A 2 -5.60 -5.90 -12.56
N PHE A 3 -5.53 -6.80 -11.60
CA PHE A 3 -4.30 -7.23 -10.95
C PHE A 3 -3.96 -8.65 -11.38
N HIS A 4 -2.76 -8.85 -11.88
CA HIS A 4 -2.18 -10.14 -12.24
C HIS A 4 -1.02 -10.41 -11.28
N VAL A 5 -1.07 -11.51 -10.53
CA VAL A 5 -0.06 -11.80 -9.50
C VAL A 5 0.68 -13.07 -9.87
N LEU A 6 1.94 -12.94 -10.28
CA LEU A 6 2.84 -14.07 -10.53
C LEU A 6 3.39 -14.54 -9.19
N THR A 7 3.02 -15.74 -8.77
CA THR A 7 3.29 -16.26 -7.41
C THR A 7 3.48 -17.77 -7.41
N LEU A 8 4.09 -18.30 -6.35
CA LEU A 8 4.13 -19.73 -6.04
C LEU A 8 2.96 -20.20 -5.16
N PHE A 9 2.14 -19.25 -4.63
CA PHE A 9 1.07 -19.48 -3.66
C PHE A 9 -0.22 -18.74 -4.06
N PRO A 10 -0.87 -19.12 -5.19
CA PRO A 10 -2.05 -18.41 -5.69
C PRO A 10 -3.19 -18.38 -4.66
N GLU A 11 -3.39 -19.45 -3.89
CA GLU A 11 -4.42 -19.54 -2.86
C GLU A 11 -4.26 -18.49 -1.75
N MET A 12 -3.05 -18.06 -1.45
CA MET A 12 -2.81 -17.00 -0.46
C MET A 12 -3.37 -15.65 -0.95
N ILE A 13 -3.16 -15.35 -2.23
CA ILE A 13 -3.70 -14.14 -2.88
C ILE A 13 -5.22 -14.22 -2.96
N GLU A 14 -5.75 -15.32 -3.45
CA GLU A 14 -7.20 -15.51 -3.65
C GLU A 14 -7.97 -15.41 -2.33
N GLN A 15 -7.51 -16.07 -1.28
CA GLN A 15 -8.16 -16.02 0.03
C GLN A 15 -8.06 -14.63 0.67
N GLY A 16 -6.90 -13.96 0.55
CA GLY A 16 -6.70 -12.64 1.14
C GLY A 16 -7.53 -11.56 0.46
N MET A 17 -7.59 -11.56 -0.87
CA MET A 17 -8.24 -10.51 -1.64
C MET A 17 -9.75 -10.69 -1.78
N ASN A 18 -10.31 -11.89 -1.65
CA ASN A 18 -11.75 -12.15 -1.78
C ASN A 18 -12.56 -11.84 -0.52
N THR A 19 -12.05 -10.99 0.37
CA THR A 19 -12.72 -10.65 1.64
C THR A 19 -13.00 -9.15 1.75
N SER A 20 -13.94 -8.80 2.66
CA SER A 20 -14.24 -7.42 3.05
C SER A 20 -14.54 -6.47 1.86
N ILE A 21 -13.92 -5.29 1.84
CA ILE A 21 -14.14 -4.25 0.82
C ILE A 21 -13.63 -4.71 -0.55
N ILE A 22 -12.44 -5.29 -0.59
CA ILE A 22 -11.82 -5.73 -1.85
C ILE A 22 -12.65 -6.87 -2.47
N GLY A 23 -13.07 -7.87 -1.68
CA GLY A 23 -13.95 -8.95 -2.18
C GLY A 23 -15.28 -8.43 -2.75
N ARG A 24 -15.89 -7.39 -2.14
CA ARG A 24 -17.07 -6.74 -2.69
C ARG A 24 -16.78 -5.99 -3.99
N ALA A 25 -15.63 -5.34 -4.09
CA ALA A 25 -15.23 -4.63 -5.30
C ALA A 25 -14.97 -5.60 -6.46
N ILE A 26 -14.40 -6.77 -6.18
CA ILE A 26 -14.24 -7.86 -7.17
C ILE A 26 -15.61 -8.38 -7.61
N ALA A 27 -16.50 -8.70 -6.67
CA ALA A 27 -17.86 -9.18 -6.97
C ALA A 27 -18.68 -8.12 -7.74
N GLY A 28 -18.43 -6.83 -7.51
CA GLY A 28 -19.05 -5.70 -8.22
C GLY A 28 -18.43 -5.38 -9.58
N GLY A 29 -17.35 -6.07 -9.98
CA GLY A 29 -16.69 -5.87 -11.27
C GLY A 29 -15.79 -4.62 -11.35
N TYR A 30 -15.51 -3.94 -10.24
CA TYR A 30 -14.59 -2.80 -10.20
C TYR A 30 -13.13 -3.23 -10.30
N LEU A 31 -12.83 -4.43 -9.78
CA LEU A 31 -11.50 -5.02 -9.73
C LEU A 31 -11.56 -6.46 -10.26
N THR A 32 -10.45 -6.90 -10.84
CA THR A 32 -10.16 -8.33 -11.01
C THR A 32 -8.81 -8.65 -10.37
N VAL A 33 -8.71 -9.81 -9.73
CA VAL A 33 -7.45 -10.33 -9.18
C VAL A 33 -7.26 -11.72 -9.76
N GLN A 34 -6.19 -11.90 -10.52
CA GLN A 34 -5.81 -13.19 -11.09
C GLN A 34 -4.45 -13.60 -10.55
N ALA A 35 -4.41 -14.61 -9.72
CA ALA A 35 -3.18 -15.26 -9.33
C ALA A 35 -2.76 -16.27 -10.41
N VAL A 36 -1.50 -16.17 -10.84
CA VAL A 36 -0.89 -17.04 -11.85
C VAL A 36 0.20 -17.85 -11.17
N ASN A 37 0.03 -19.16 -11.11
CA ASN A 37 0.99 -20.05 -10.48
C ASN A 37 2.22 -20.22 -11.40
N ILE A 38 3.37 -19.72 -10.97
CA ILE A 38 4.64 -19.84 -11.71
C ILE A 38 5.02 -21.31 -11.93
N ARG A 39 4.62 -22.23 -11.03
CA ARG A 39 4.91 -23.67 -11.18
C ARG A 39 4.27 -24.29 -12.41
N ASP A 40 3.15 -23.77 -12.90
CA ASP A 40 2.47 -24.27 -14.07
C ASP A 40 3.27 -24.07 -15.36
N PHE A 41 4.30 -23.23 -15.30
CA PHE A 41 5.22 -22.93 -16.39
C PHE A 41 6.59 -23.64 -16.25
N ALA A 42 6.74 -24.52 -15.29
CA ALA A 42 7.92 -25.38 -15.13
C ALA A 42 7.72 -26.70 -15.85
N PHE A 43 8.23 -26.80 -17.08
CA PHE A 43 8.05 -27.97 -17.95
C PHE A 43 9.01 -29.12 -17.65
N ASN A 44 9.42 -29.26 -16.41
CA ASN A 44 10.21 -30.41 -15.94
C ASN A 44 9.34 -31.39 -15.15
N LYS A 45 9.81 -32.64 -15.02
CA LYS A 45 9.06 -33.76 -14.42
C LYS A 45 8.54 -33.45 -12.99
N HIS A 46 9.16 -32.53 -12.28
CA HIS A 46 8.86 -32.25 -10.88
C HIS A 46 8.31 -30.82 -10.68
N GLN A 47 7.96 -30.11 -11.75
CA GLN A 47 7.52 -28.69 -11.72
C GLN A 47 8.45 -27.81 -10.86
N LYS A 48 9.74 -28.08 -10.97
CA LYS A 48 10.79 -27.39 -10.21
C LYS A 48 10.99 -25.99 -10.80
N VAL A 49 10.85 -24.97 -9.96
CA VAL A 49 10.94 -23.54 -10.32
C VAL A 49 12.19 -22.87 -9.76
N ASP A 50 13.01 -23.61 -9.02
CA ASP A 50 14.16 -23.11 -8.28
C ASP A 50 15.42 -23.94 -8.59
N ASP A 51 16.61 -23.32 -8.46
CA ASP A 51 17.90 -24.00 -8.58
C ASP A 51 18.96 -23.32 -7.70
N TYR A 52 20.11 -23.95 -7.55
CA TYR A 52 21.23 -23.37 -6.82
C TYR A 52 21.79 -22.14 -7.52
N PRO A 53 22.16 -21.09 -6.75
CA PRO A 53 22.78 -19.90 -7.33
C PRO A 53 24.19 -20.21 -7.85
N TYR A 54 24.55 -19.61 -8.99
CA TYR A 54 25.92 -19.61 -9.46
C TYR A 54 26.85 -18.93 -8.43
N GLY A 55 28.04 -19.43 -8.26
CA GLY A 55 28.98 -18.92 -7.28
C GLY A 55 28.83 -19.55 -5.88
N GLY A 56 27.83 -20.40 -5.68
CA GLY A 56 27.54 -21.05 -4.40
C GLY A 56 26.78 -20.10 -3.45
N GLY A 57 26.45 -20.61 -2.29
CA GLY A 57 25.67 -19.90 -1.26
C GLY A 57 24.61 -20.79 -0.63
N ALA A 58 23.99 -20.31 0.43
CA ALA A 58 22.83 -20.98 1.04
C ALA A 58 21.55 -20.68 0.26
N GLY A 59 20.60 -21.62 0.28
CA GLY A 59 19.28 -21.41 -0.31
C GLY A 59 19.21 -21.73 -1.81
N MET A 60 18.08 -21.35 -2.38
CA MET A 60 17.70 -21.60 -3.78
C MET A 60 17.32 -20.26 -4.43
N LEU A 61 17.35 -20.21 -5.76
CA LEU A 61 16.97 -19.05 -6.56
C LEU A 61 15.87 -19.45 -7.53
N MET A 62 14.85 -18.62 -7.71
CA MET A 62 13.81 -18.87 -8.71
C MET A 62 14.42 -18.78 -10.11
N GLN A 63 14.14 -19.79 -10.94
CA GLN A 63 14.65 -19.89 -12.30
C GLN A 63 13.99 -18.85 -13.20
N ALA A 64 14.77 -18.31 -14.17
CA ALA A 64 14.30 -17.30 -15.11
C ALA A 64 13.14 -17.78 -15.99
N GLU A 65 13.25 -18.99 -16.58
CA GLU A 65 12.32 -19.47 -17.60
C GLU A 65 10.88 -19.62 -17.09
N PRO A 66 10.57 -20.28 -15.94
CA PRO A 66 9.20 -20.35 -15.42
C PRO A 66 8.59 -18.97 -15.13
N VAL A 67 9.39 -18.04 -14.59
CA VAL A 67 8.96 -16.67 -14.32
C VAL A 67 8.64 -15.92 -15.62
N TYR A 68 9.52 -16.03 -16.61
CA TYR A 68 9.33 -15.38 -17.92
C TYR A 68 8.08 -15.91 -18.63
N LEU A 69 7.88 -17.21 -18.68
CA LEU A 69 6.72 -17.81 -19.34
C LEU A 69 5.40 -17.47 -18.63
N ALA A 70 5.41 -17.39 -17.29
CA ALA A 70 4.26 -16.91 -16.53
C ALA A 70 3.94 -15.44 -16.88
N TYR A 71 4.95 -14.57 -16.96
CA TYR A 71 4.80 -13.19 -17.43
C TYR A 71 4.28 -13.14 -18.87
N GLU A 72 4.89 -13.87 -19.79
CA GLU A 72 4.49 -13.89 -21.20
C GLU A 72 3.03 -14.33 -21.40
N SER A 73 2.55 -15.26 -20.57
CA SER A 73 1.14 -15.68 -20.59
C SER A 73 0.18 -14.54 -20.26
N VAL A 74 0.56 -13.69 -19.30
CA VAL A 74 -0.20 -12.50 -18.91
C VAL A 74 -0.10 -11.42 -19.99
N GLU A 75 1.10 -11.15 -20.51
CA GLU A 75 1.32 -10.17 -21.59
C GLU A 75 0.48 -10.52 -22.83
N LYS A 76 0.48 -11.77 -23.26
CA LYS A 76 -0.35 -12.27 -24.38
C LYS A 76 -1.84 -12.07 -24.13
N LYS A 77 -2.30 -12.28 -22.90
CA LYS A 77 -3.70 -12.09 -22.52
C LYS A 77 -4.10 -10.61 -22.53
N ILE A 78 -3.23 -9.72 -22.07
CA ILE A 78 -3.45 -8.27 -22.07
C ILE A 78 -3.31 -7.69 -23.48
N GLY A 79 -2.44 -8.25 -24.31
CA GLY A 79 -2.15 -7.78 -25.69
C GLY A 79 -1.21 -6.58 -25.77
N LYS A 80 -0.59 -6.20 -24.68
CA LYS A 80 0.42 -5.13 -24.58
C LYS A 80 1.39 -5.44 -23.43
N LYS A 81 2.57 -4.84 -23.42
CA LYS A 81 3.49 -4.91 -22.28
C LYS A 81 2.85 -4.25 -21.06
N PRO A 82 2.60 -5.00 -19.97
CA PRO A 82 2.05 -4.43 -18.76
C PRO A 82 3.13 -3.77 -17.90
N ARG A 83 2.72 -2.94 -16.95
CA ARG A 83 3.58 -2.48 -15.88
C ARG A 83 3.79 -3.62 -14.88
N VAL A 84 5.06 -3.96 -14.60
CA VAL A 84 5.46 -5.09 -13.74
C VAL A 84 6.15 -4.59 -12.49
N ILE A 85 5.56 -4.86 -11.35
CA ILE A 85 6.04 -4.45 -10.02
C ILE A 85 6.68 -5.66 -9.35
N TYR A 86 8.00 -5.60 -9.11
CA TYR A 86 8.73 -6.58 -8.32
C TYR A 86 8.84 -6.11 -6.87
N LEU A 87 8.41 -6.95 -5.93
CA LEU A 87 8.39 -6.68 -4.49
C LEU A 87 9.74 -7.06 -3.88
N THR A 88 10.54 -6.06 -3.51
CA THR A 88 11.93 -6.27 -3.08
C THR A 88 12.43 -5.15 -2.15
N PRO A 89 13.31 -5.46 -1.17
CA PRO A 89 13.91 -4.44 -0.30
C PRO A 89 14.73 -3.36 -1.03
N GLN A 90 15.26 -3.67 -2.22
CA GLN A 90 16.03 -2.68 -3.02
C GLN A 90 15.17 -1.63 -3.71
N GLY A 91 13.84 -1.81 -3.71
CA GLY A 91 12.90 -0.93 -4.38
C GLY A 91 12.64 0.38 -3.65
N ARG A 92 12.00 1.32 -4.35
CA ARG A 92 11.49 2.55 -3.73
C ARG A 92 10.45 2.21 -2.68
N VAL A 93 10.49 2.89 -1.53
CA VAL A 93 9.49 2.66 -0.47
C VAL A 93 8.10 3.12 -0.93
N PHE A 94 7.13 2.21 -0.88
CA PHE A 94 5.76 2.45 -1.27
C PHE A 94 5.09 3.50 -0.38
N HIS A 95 4.36 4.42 -0.98
CA HIS A 95 3.60 5.47 -0.30
C HIS A 95 2.33 5.83 -1.08
N GLN A 96 1.46 6.64 -0.47
CA GLN A 96 0.12 6.94 -1.00
C GLN A 96 0.12 7.54 -2.41
N GLU A 97 1.12 8.34 -2.77
CA GLU A 97 1.20 8.91 -4.12
C GLU A 97 1.50 7.86 -5.17
N MET A 98 2.34 6.85 -4.84
CA MET A 98 2.56 5.70 -5.73
C MET A 98 1.27 4.89 -5.90
N ALA A 99 0.46 4.73 -4.84
CA ALA A 99 -0.83 4.08 -4.97
C ALA A 99 -1.75 4.83 -5.95
N ARG A 100 -1.78 6.16 -5.91
CA ARG A 100 -2.54 6.99 -6.86
C ARG A 100 -1.99 6.90 -8.30
N GLU A 101 -0.67 6.80 -8.44
CA GLU A 101 -0.01 6.61 -9.73
C GLU A 101 -0.41 5.26 -10.34
N PHE A 102 -0.24 4.18 -9.59
CA PHE A 102 -0.57 2.82 -10.04
C PHE A 102 -2.06 2.63 -10.30
N ALA A 103 -2.93 3.31 -9.59
CA ALA A 103 -4.38 3.24 -9.79
C ALA A 103 -4.86 3.81 -11.15
N ARG A 104 -3.98 4.48 -11.91
CA ARG A 104 -4.27 4.97 -13.27
C ARG A 104 -4.08 3.91 -14.35
N GLU A 105 -3.40 2.82 -14.00
CA GLU A 105 -3.20 1.70 -14.91
C GLU A 105 -4.46 0.83 -15.01
N GLU A 106 -4.71 0.29 -16.18
CA GLU A 106 -5.78 -0.69 -16.39
C GLU A 106 -5.37 -2.06 -15.87
N ASP A 107 -4.12 -2.44 -16.13
CA ASP A 107 -3.51 -3.72 -15.79
C ASP A 107 -2.20 -3.49 -15.03
N LEU A 108 -2.03 -4.17 -13.90
CA LEU A 108 -0.79 -4.23 -13.13
C LEU A 108 -0.39 -5.69 -12.91
N VAL A 109 0.88 -5.98 -13.12
CA VAL A 109 1.48 -7.28 -12.80
C VAL A 109 2.32 -7.14 -11.54
N PHE A 110 2.05 -7.99 -10.53
CA PHE A 110 2.89 -8.14 -9.35
C PHE A 110 3.72 -9.40 -9.47
N LEU A 111 5.02 -9.29 -9.32
CA LEU A 111 5.95 -10.41 -9.27
C LEU A 111 6.36 -10.66 -7.82
N CYS A 112 5.93 -11.81 -7.28
CA CYS A 112 6.23 -12.25 -5.92
C CYS A 112 7.44 -13.16 -5.93
N GLY A 113 8.56 -12.69 -5.37
CA GLY A 113 9.76 -13.49 -5.18
C GLY A 113 9.68 -14.39 -3.95
N HIS A 114 10.41 -15.50 -4.00
CA HIS A 114 10.63 -16.46 -2.91
C HIS A 114 12.08 -16.90 -2.86
N TYR A 115 12.40 -17.71 -1.86
CA TYR A 115 13.76 -18.22 -1.61
C TYR A 115 14.77 -17.07 -1.40
N GLU A 116 15.96 -17.14 -2.02
CA GLU A 116 16.95 -16.06 -1.99
C GLU A 116 16.70 -14.97 -3.06
N GLY A 117 15.65 -15.14 -3.87
CA GLY A 117 15.26 -14.19 -4.91
C GLY A 117 14.96 -14.86 -6.26
N ILE A 118 15.01 -14.07 -7.29
CA ILE A 118 14.72 -14.46 -8.69
C ILE A 118 15.97 -14.21 -9.53
N ASP A 119 16.20 -15.02 -10.55
CA ASP A 119 17.32 -14.86 -11.49
C ASP A 119 17.29 -13.43 -12.09
N GLU A 120 18.39 -12.71 -11.95
CA GLU A 120 18.48 -11.29 -12.31
C GLU A 120 18.16 -11.03 -13.79
N ARG A 121 18.49 -11.97 -14.68
CA ARG A 121 18.26 -11.83 -16.12
C ARG A 121 16.79 -11.66 -16.48
N VAL A 122 15.88 -12.35 -15.79
CA VAL A 122 14.45 -12.19 -16.03
C VAL A 122 13.93 -10.91 -15.37
N LEU A 123 14.49 -10.50 -14.23
CA LEU A 123 14.13 -9.22 -13.63
C LEU A 123 14.48 -8.05 -14.54
N GLU A 124 15.68 -8.03 -15.10
CA GLU A 124 16.13 -7.02 -16.09
C GLU A 124 15.24 -6.97 -17.35
N GLU A 125 14.69 -8.11 -17.78
CA GLU A 125 13.88 -8.21 -19.00
C GLU A 125 12.45 -7.72 -18.79
N ILE A 126 11.81 -8.04 -17.62
CA ILE A 126 10.37 -7.84 -17.48
C ILE A 126 9.97 -6.78 -16.46
N VAL A 127 10.81 -6.46 -15.45
CA VAL A 127 10.42 -5.58 -14.33
C VAL A 127 10.50 -4.12 -14.75
N THR A 128 9.44 -3.37 -14.50
CA THR A 128 9.38 -1.92 -14.70
C THR A 128 9.58 -1.13 -13.42
N ASP A 129 9.14 -1.69 -12.29
CA ASP A 129 9.16 -1.02 -10.99
C ASP A 129 9.64 -1.96 -9.89
N TYR A 130 10.69 -1.53 -9.18
CA TYR A 130 11.16 -2.16 -7.96
C TYR A 130 10.57 -1.43 -6.77
N VAL A 131 9.78 -2.14 -5.93
CA VAL A 131 9.04 -1.51 -4.82
C VAL A 131 9.27 -2.26 -3.52
N SER A 132 9.54 -1.49 -2.45
CA SER A 132 9.65 -1.97 -1.07
C SER A 132 8.45 -1.49 -0.27
N ILE A 133 7.98 -2.26 0.71
CA ILE A 133 6.96 -1.81 1.68
C ILE A 133 7.57 -1.40 3.03
N GLY A 134 8.89 -1.37 3.15
CA GLY A 134 9.63 -0.95 4.36
C GLY A 134 10.93 -1.72 4.57
N ASP A 135 11.72 -1.28 5.53
CA ASP A 135 13.05 -1.81 5.84
C ASP A 135 12.96 -3.05 6.74
N TYR A 136 12.39 -4.13 6.24
CA TYR A 136 12.31 -5.44 6.89
C TYR A 136 12.17 -6.55 5.84
N VAL A 137 12.53 -7.77 6.21
CA VAL A 137 12.51 -8.92 5.31
C VAL A 137 11.29 -9.80 5.61
N LEU A 138 10.61 -10.24 4.57
CA LEU A 138 9.50 -11.19 4.61
C LEU A 138 9.88 -12.50 3.91
N THR A 139 9.08 -13.53 4.11
CA THR A 139 9.32 -14.85 3.51
C THR A 139 9.00 -14.93 2.02
N GLY A 140 8.24 -13.95 1.50
CA GLY A 140 7.83 -13.89 0.09
C GLY A 140 7.16 -12.58 -0.28
N GLY A 141 6.85 -12.40 -1.56
CA GLY A 141 6.27 -11.19 -2.12
C GLY A 141 4.75 -11.08 -2.01
N GLU A 142 4.03 -12.11 -1.56
CA GLU A 142 2.57 -12.14 -1.55
C GLU A 142 1.96 -11.12 -0.59
N LEU A 143 2.48 -11.04 0.66
CA LEU A 143 2.01 -10.05 1.63
C LEU A 143 2.22 -8.61 1.15
N PRO A 144 3.42 -8.23 0.67
CA PRO A 144 3.62 -6.92 0.05
C PRO A 144 2.68 -6.65 -1.12
N ALA A 145 2.45 -7.63 -2.00
CA ALA A 145 1.52 -7.49 -3.12
C ALA A 145 0.11 -7.18 -2.63
N MET A 146 -0.40 -7.92 -1.64
CA MET A 146 -1.72 -7.68 -1.06
C MET A 146 -1.83 -6.31 -0.41
N VAL A 147 -0.81 -5.84 0.33
CA VAL A 147 -0.77 -4.49 0.92
C VAL A 147 -0.87 -3.42 -0.17
N MET A 148 -0.10 -3.58 -1.25
CA MET A 148 -0.14 -2.64 -2.36
C MET A 148 -1.47 -2.69 -3.12
N MET A 149 -1.98 -3.89 -3.44
CA MET A 149 -3.28 -4.05 -4.11
C MET A 149 -4.41 -3.43 -3.31
N ASP A 150 -4.46 -3.62 -1.98
CA ASP A 150 -5.45 -2.98 -1.11
C ASP A 150 -5.37 -1.45 -1.21
N SER A 151 -4.18 -0.89 -1.00
CA SER A 151 -3.96 0.56 -1.06
C SER A 151 -4.30 1.16 -2.43
N ILE A 152 -3.91 0.51 -3.53
CA ILE A 152 -4.20 0.94 -4.90
C ILE A 152 -5.71 0.86 -5.18
N SER A 153 -6.36 -0.24 -4.77
CA SER A 153 -7.79 -0.46 -4.97
C SER A 153 -8.66 0.64 -4.36
N ARG A 154 -8.26 1.19 -3.22
CA ARG A 154 -8.95 2.30 -2.56
C ARG A 154 -8.99 3.57 -3.41
N MET A 155 -8.07 3.72 -4.36
CA MET A 155 -8.01 4.85 -5.31
C MET A 155 -8.89 4.62 -6.55
N VAL A 156 -9.40 3.40 -6.77
CA VAL A 156 -10.25 3.06 -7.91
C VAL A 156 -11.69 3.52 -7.65
N PRO A 157 -12.30 4.32 -8.56
CA PRO A 157 -13.68 4.76 -8.38
C PRO A 157 -14.67 3.59 -8.21
N GLY A 158 -15.56 3.70 -7.23
CA GLY A 158 -16.59 2.71 -6.93
C GLY A 158 -16.15 1.59 -5.95
N VAL A 159 -14.88 1.48 -5.61
CA VAL A 159 -14.40 0.50 -4.61
C VAL A 159 -14.81 0.90 -3.19
N LEU A 160 -14.65 2.17 -2.83
CA LEU A 160 -15.15 2.72 -1.58
C LEU A 160 -16.57 3.27 -1.76
N SER A 161 -17.46 2.97 -0.82
CA SER A 161 -18.85 3.43 -0.83
C SER A 161 -18.98 4.94 -0.68
N ASN A 162 -18.02 5.60 -0.02
CA ASN A 162 -17.94 7.04 0.13
C ASN A 162 -16.60 7.53 -0.43
N GLN A 163 -16.65 8.20 -1.58
CA GLN A 163 -15.45 8.76 -2.23
C GLN A 163 -14.82 9.90 -1.42
N GLU A 164 -15.63 10.65 -0.64
CA GLU A 164 -15.12 11.72 0.23
C GLU A 164 -14.22 11.17 1.35
N SER A 165 -14.38 9.89 1.74
CA SER A 165 -13.51 9.26 2.75
C SER A 165 -12.04 9.28 2.33
N GLY A 166 -11.75 9.09 1.05
CA GLY A 166 -10.37 9.11 0.52
C GLY A 166 -9.72 10.51 0.53
N GLU A 167 -10.52 11.58 0.56
CA GLU A 167 -10.01 12.96 0.52
C GLU A 167 -9.60 13.49 1.90
N THR A 168 -10.15 12.94 2.98
CA THR A 168 -9.93 13.38 4.36
C THR A 168 -9.04 12.46 5.18
N GLU A 169 -8.64 11.32 4.62
CA GLU A 169 -7.78 10.33 5.27
C GLU A 169 -6.31 10.81 5.42
N SER A 170 -5.56 10.10 6.28
CA SER A 170 -4.13 10.31 6.43
C SER A 170 -3.41 10.27 5.08
N PHE A 171 -2.44 11.18 4.90
CA PHE A 171 -1.68 11.41 3.65
C PHE A 171 -2.47 12.09 2.51
N SER A 172 -3.76 12.33 2.65
CA SER A 172 -4.49 13.27 1.82
C SER A 172 -4.10 14.69 2.25
N GLY A 173 -3.57 15.50 1.32
CA GLY A 173 -3.06 16.83 1.67
C GLY A 173 -1.80 16.82 2.56
N GLY A 174 -1.10 15.69 2.69
CA GLY A 174 0.19 15.59 3.41
C GLY A 174 0.10 15.61 4.93
N LEU A 175 -1.07 15.44 5.53
CA LEU A 175 -1.26 15.40 6.98
C LEU A 175 -1.80 14.05 7.44
N LEU A 176 -1.70 13.79 8.76
CA LEU A 176 -2.45 12.73 9.41
C LEU A 176 -3.90 13.16 9.60
N GLU A 177 -4.81 12.20 9.59
CA GLU A 177 -6.22 12.41 9.88
C GLU A 177 -6.44 12.87 11.33
N TYR A 178 -7.48 13.66 11.54
CA TYR A 178 -7.96 14.08 12.86
C TYR A 178 -8.53 12.91 13.67
N PRO A 179 -8.68 13.03 15.02
CA PRO A 179 -9.27 11.98 15.85
C PRO A 179 -10.75 11.81 15.58
N GLN A 180 -11.18 10.56 15.45
CA GLN A 180 -12.57 10.17 15.26
C GLN A 180 -13.22 9.76 16.59
N TYR A 181 -14.51 10.04 16.77
CA TYR A 181 -15.29 9.71 17.95
C TYR A 181 -16.60 9.03 17.52
N SER A 182 -16.94 7.94 18.20
CA SER A 182 -18.20 7.22 18.05
C SER A 182 -19.14 7.45 19.22
N ARG A 183 -20.38 7.01 19.11
CA ARG A 183 -21.34 6.96 20.24
C ARG A 183 -20.93 5.88 21.24
N PRO A 184 -21.21 6.08 22.55
CA PRO A 184 -21.92 7.19 23.18
C PRO A 184 -21.08 8.47 23.31
N GLU A 185 -21.73 9.62 23.63
CA GLU A 185 -21.09 10.93 23.83
C GLU A 185 -20.06 10.93 24.98
N GLU A 186 -20.30 10.12 26.00
CA GLU A 186 -19.37 9.93 27.13
C GLU A 186 -19.03 8.45 27.28
N TRP A 187 -17.73 8.15 27.36
CA TRP A 187 -17.21 6.81 27.59
C TRP A 187 -16.14 6.83 28.67
N HIS A 188 -16.40 6.14 29.82
CA HIS A 188 -15.55 6.11 31.01
C HIS A 188 -15.09 7.50 31.50
N GLY A 189 -16.02 8.45 31.57
CA GLY A 189 -15.75 9.83 31.96
C GLY A 189 -15.07 10.71 30.92
N ARG A 190 -14.76 10.18 29.74
CA ARG A 190 -14.19 10.93 28.62
C ARG A 190 -15.30 11.35 27.65
N LYS A 191 -15.38 12.65 27.37
CA LYS A 191 -16.43 13.22 26.51
C LYS A 191 -15.95 13.49 25.11
N VAL A 192 -16.85 13.37 24.15
CA VAL A 192 -16.66 13.88 22.79
C VAL A 192 -16.47 15.39 22.84
N PRO A 193 -15.54 15.97 22.09
CA PRO A 193 -15.37 17.43 21.98
C PRO A 193 -16.68 18.13 21.60
N GLN A 194 -17.06 19.17 22.34
CA GLN A 194 -18.34 19.88 22.17
C GLN A 194 -18.52 20.47 20.77
N VAL A 195 -17.43 20.87 20.12
CA VAL A 195 -17.48 21.37 18.75
C VAL A 195 -18.09 20.36 17.77
N LEU A 196 -17.84 19.06 17.97
CA LEU A 196 -18.37 17.97 17.13
C LEU A 196 -19.88 17.75 17.33
N LEU A 197 -20.43 18.20 18.45
CA LEU A 197 -21.85 18.10 18.81
C LEU A 197 -22.63 19.35 18.39
N SER A 198 -21.94 20.43 17.97
CA SER A 198 -22.55 21.74 17.74
C SER A 198 -23.38 21.82 16.46
N GLY A 199 -23.19 20.94 15.48
CA GLY A 199 -23.78 21.01 14.14
C GLY A 199 -23.23 22.14 13.25
N HIS A 200 -22.28 22.95 13.73
CA HIS A 200 -21.67 24.03 12.96
C HIS A 200 -20.51 23.51 12.10
N HIS A 201 -20.77 23.16 10.85
CA HIS A 201 -19.80 22.55 9.92
C HIS A 201 -18.48 23.33 9.84
N ALA A 202 -18.53 24.65 9.67
CA ALA A 202 -17.32 25.48 9.58
C ALA A 202 -16.41 25.37 10.84
N ASN A 203 -17.00 25.29 12.03
CA ASN A 203 -16.24 25.14 13.27
C ASN A 203 -15.70 23.72 13.40
N ILE A 204 -16.47 22.71 12.96
CA ILE A 204 -16.04 21.32 12.92
C ILE A 204 -14.85 21.15 11.99
N ASP A 205 -14.90 21.74 10.80
CA ASP A 205 -13.82 21.64 9.80
C ASP A 205 -12.55 22.37 10.25
N ALA A 206 -12.70 23.53 10.88
CA ALA A 206 -11.58 24.24 11.49
C ALA A 206 -10.92 23.41 12.61
N TRP A 207 -11.73 22.78 13.47
CA TRP A 207 -11.24 21.90 14.54
C TRP A 207 -10.54 20.66 13.96
N ARG A 208 -11.12 20.01 12.94
CA ARG A 208 -10.53 18.85 12.25
C ARG A 208 -9.16 19.22 11.68
N ARG A 209 -9.06 20.34 10.99
CA ARG A 209 -7.80 20.84 10.43
C ARG A 209 -6.76 21.07 11.52
N GLU A 210 -7.12 21.71 12.62
CA GLU A 210 -6.26 21.95 13.77
C GLU A 210 -5.76 20.63 14.38
N GLN A 211 -6.64 19.64 14.58
CA GLN A 211 -6.28 18.34 15.12
C GLN A 211 -5.35 17.55 14.19
N SER A 212 -5.57 17.60 12.88
CA SER A 212 -4.69 17.00 11.87
C SER A 212 -3.29 17.61 11.95
N LEU A 213 -3.17 18.92 12.02
CA LEU A 213 -1.90 19.63 12.17
C LEU A 213 -1.19 19.24 13.48
N MET A 214 -1.92 19.23 14.59
CA MET A 214 -1.39 18.88 15.90
C MET A 214 -0.86 17.44 15.92
N ARG A 215 -1.65 16.48 15.43
CA ARG A 215 -1.25 15.06 15.34
C ARG A 215 -0.03 14.88 14.44
N THR A 216 -0.03 15.52 13.28
CA THR A 216 1.09 15.46 12.35
C THR A 216 2.36 16.05 12.97
N ALA A 217 2.26 17.21 13.61
CA ALA A 217 3.40 17.84 14.27
C ALA A 217 4.00 17.00 15.41
N LYS A 218 3.16 16.21 16.09
CA LYS A 218 3.54 15.34 17.22
C LYS A 218 4.10 14.00 16.78
N TYR A 219 3.44 13.31 15.84
CA TYR A 219 3.71 11.91 15.52
C TYR A 219 4.45 11.70 14.20
N ARG A 220 4.26 12.60 13.22
CA ARG A 220 4.87 12.52 11.89
C ARG A 220 5.36 13.91 11.42
N PRO A 221 6.29 14.53 12.17
CA PRO A 221 6.80 15.87 11.84
C PRO A 221 7.52 15.95 10.48
N ASP A 222 7.92 14.82 9.93
CA ASP A 222 8.49 14.69 8.59
C ASP A 222 7.51 15.12 7.50
N LEU A 223 6.21 14.81 7.65
CA LEU A 223 5.16 15.15 6.68
C LEU A 223 4.93 16.66 6.55
N LEU A 224 5.20 17.42 7.60
CA LEU A 224 5.06 18.90 7.55
C LEU A 224 5.96 19.58 6.50
N LYS A 225 6.98 18.87 5.99
CA LYS A 225 7.90 19.43 4.98
C LYS A 225 7.25 19.59 3.61
N THR A 226 6.25 18.77 3.32
CA THR A 226 5.55 18.70 2.02
C THR A 226 4.09 19.11 2.10
N ALA A 227 3.53 19.23 3.31
CA ALA A 227 2.15 19.63 3.53
C ALA A 227 1.93 21.12 3.22
N ASP A 228 0.76 21.44 2.66
CA ASP A 228 0.34 22.83 2.48
C ASP A 228 -0.10 23.42 3.83
N ILE A 229 0.74 24.27 4.40
CA ILE A 229 0.60 24.86 5.74
C ILE A 229 0.76 26.38 5.67
N THR A 230 -0.26 27.10 6.11
CA THR A 230 -0.26 28.55 6.16
C THR A 230 0.68 29.08 7.25
N ASN A 231 1.10 30.36 7.12
CA ASN A 231 1.94 31.02 8.13
C ASN A 231 1.28 31.04 9.53
N LYS A 232 -0.07 31.14 9.59
CA LYS A 232 -0.84 31.11 10.85
C LYS A 232 -0.73 29.72 11.50
N GLU A 233 -0.89 28.67 10.73
CA GLU A 233 -0.77 27.28 11.19
C GLU A 233 0.66 26.96 11.64
N TRP A 234 1.67 27.45 10.93
CA TRP A 234 3.07 27.32 11.36
C TRP A 234 3.34 27.97 12.73
N ASN A 235 2.69 29.08 13.03
CA ASN A 235 2.82 29.72 14.35
C ASN A 235 2.19 28.86 15.45
N LEU A 236 1.02 28.24 15.20
CA LEU A 236 0.39 27.28 16.13
C LEU A 236 1.29 26.06 16.36
N ILE A 237 1.84 25.47 15.31
CA ILE A 237 2.76 24.33 15.43
C ILE A 237 3.98 24.67 16.28
N ARG A 238 4.55 25.88 16.09
CA ARG A 238 5.70 26.35 16.91
C ARG A 238 5.34 26.53 18.37
N GLN A 239 4.13 27.00 18.67
CA GLN A 239 3.62 27.13 20.02
C GLN A 239 3.46 25.76 20.69
N TRP A 240 2.75 24.81 20.08
CA TRP A 240 2.58 23.45 20.61
C TRP A 240 3.92 22.75 20.87
N ARG A 241 4.88 22.88 19.97
CA ARG A 241 6.22 22.29 20.16
C ARG A 241 6.98 22.86 21.35
N LYS A 242 6.76 24.16 21.70
CA LYS A 242 7.32 24.77 22.90
C LYS A 242 6.66 24.22 24.16
N GLU A 243 5.33 24.11 24.14
CA GLU A 243 4.54 23.57 25.26
C GLU A 243 4.94 22.11 25.55
N TRP A 244 4.99 21.24 24.55
CA TRP A 244 5.40 19.83 24.71
C TRP A 244 6.83 19.68 25.25
N LYS A 245 7.77 20.51 24.79
CA LYS A 245 9.15 20.50 25.34
C LYS A 245 9.19 20.94 26.79
N ALA A 246 8.34 21.87 27.20
CA ALA A 246 8.27 22.33 28.59
C ALA A 246 7.65 21.25 29.51
N GLU A 247 6.71 20.44 29.00
CA GLU A 247 6.13 19.31 29.73
C GLU A 247 7.14 18.17 29.92
N THR A 248 7.85 17.77 28.86
CA THR A 248 8.86 16.69 28.92
C THR A 248 10.05 17.02 29.83
N ASN A 249 10.37 18.29 30.04
CA ASN A 249 11.44 18.70 30.94
C ASN A 249 11.02 18.78 32.43
N LYS A 250 9.75 18.48 32.75
CA LYS A 250 9.21 18.46 34.13
C LYS A 250 9.03 17.04 34.70
N GLU A 251 9.14 16.01 33.83
CA GLU A 251 9.22 14.59 34.20
C GLU A 251 10.69 14.14 34.36
#